data_1478c17d1bb355b9c4834214e8f678dc
#
_entry.id   1478c17d1bb355b9c4834214e8f678dc
#
_cell.length_a   1.000
_cell.length_b   1.000
_cell.length_c   1.000
_cell.angle_alpha   90.00
_cell.angle_beta   90.00
_cell.angle_gamma   90.00
#
_symmetry.space_group_name_H-M   'P 1'
#
loop_
_entity.id
_entity.type
_entity.pdbx_description
1 polymer ?
#
loop_
_entity_poly.entity_id
_entity_poly.type
_entity_poly.pdbx_seq_one_letter_code
_entity_poly.pdbx_strand_id
1 'polypeptide(L)'
;MSSQTVSRRALLRIGAFAGAAGLAPSLGACVTDDLGTGPSLPEKQSALDVMPVLLVATTRKPVGNPPRPPYFSSDRGRGLSFAEVRLSPPDRSLLGKVSAVITGDWTIGAVPKSESGPGAAEAFAQAALGRDVLIYVHGYRESFESAAVSAARLSDGIRFGGVSGLFTWPSAAATLDYNYDRESALWSRDAFEDLLRALAASPSGGRINIVAHSMGTLLTLETLRMLRAEAGEAAMARIGAVVLAAPDIDFDLFSNGIARMGPDVAKITVISATNDRALELSAALAGGVRAGAVDRAKLEALGVRVADASDYGGGLINHDLFLTNPEVQGVVKRAIARGAGV
;
A
#
# COMPACT_ATOMS: atom_id res chain seq x y z
N MET A 1 -19.03 4.21 -56.89
CA MET A 1 -19.16 5.66 -56.95
C MET A 1 -18.35 6.22 -55.80
N SER A 2 -17.17 6.66 -56.15
CA SER A 2 -16.55 7.99 -56.01
C SER A 2 -16.17 8.33 -54.56
N SER A 3 -14.95 8.09 -54.09
CA SER A 3 -13.71 8.89 -54.25
C SER A 3 -13.83 10.32 -53.74
N GLN A 4 -13.06 10.64 -52.66
CA GLN A 4 -12.09 11.74 -52.74
C GLN A 4 -11.20 11.84 -51.48
N THR A 5 -9.93 11.60 -51.73
CA THR A 5 -8.76 12.02 -50.97
C THR A 5 -8.53 13.52 -51.12
N VAL A 6 -8.17 14.21 -50.01
CA VAL A 6 -7.47 15.53 -50.12
C VAL A 6 -6.28 15.56 -49.17
N SER A 7 -5.12 15.57 -49.79
CA SER A 7 -3.83 15.95 -49.21
C SER A 7 -3.62 17.46 -49.48
N ARG A 8 -3.04 18.19 -48.48
CA ARG A 8 -2.27 19.42 -48.80
C ARG A 8 -1.24 19.75 -47.72
N ARG A 9 0.01 19.70 -48.16
CA ARG A 9 1.20 20.38 -47.59
C ARG A 9 1.14 21.88 -47.87
N ALA A 10 1.62 22.72 -46.95
CA ALA A 10 2.27 24.02 -47.23
C ALA A 10 3.07 24.37 -45.96
N LEU A 11 4.36 24.45 -45.95
CA LEU A 11 5.41 25.31 -46.52
C LEU A 11 5.16 26.82 -46.28
N LEU A 12 6.04 27.44 -45.49
CA LEU A 12 6.79 28.71 -45.75
C LEU A 12 7.34 29.29 -44.43
N ARG A 13 8.65 29.33 -44.25
CA ARG A 13 9.68 30.31 -44.62
C ARG A 13 9.94 31.38 -43.55
N ILE A 14 11.13 31.33 -42.99
CA ILE A 14 12.32 32.19 -43.11
C ILE A 14 12.21 33.56 -42.39
N GLY A 15 13.17 33.82 -41.50
CA GLY A 15 13.55 35.11 -40.97
C GLY A 15 14.92 35.03 -40.28
N ALA A 16 15.98 35.20 -41.03
CA ALA A 16 17.33 35.37 -40.52
C ALA A 16 17.60 36.85 -40.19
N PHE A 17 18.24 37.12 -39.05
CA PHE A 17 18.96 38.38 -38.87
C PHE A 17 20.33 38.12 -38.31
N ALA A 18 21.33 38.65 -39.03
CA ALA A 18 22.77 38.62 -38.77
C ALA A 18 23.26 39.95 -38.12
N GLY A 19 24.40 39.84 -37.47
CA GLY A 19 25.28 40.98 -37.17
C GLY A 19 25.39 41.27 -35.68
N ALA A 20 26.54 41.39 -35.05
CA ALA A 20 27.81 41.92 -35.46
C ALA A 20 28.95 41.41 -34.51
N ALA A 21 30.11 41.32 -35.06
CA ALA A 21 31.37 41.02 -34.42
C ALA A 21 31.89 42.16 -33.55
N GLY A 22 32.52 41.85 -32.40
CA GLY A 22 33.31 42.81 -31.62
C GLY A 22 34.55 42.07 -31.06
N LEU A 23 35.71 42.57 -31.47
CA LEU A 23 37.04 42.05 -31.24
C LEU A 23 37.49 42.11 -29.76
N ALA A 24 38.31 41.14 -29.38
CA ALA A 24 39.06 41.02 -28.14
C ALA A 24 40.19 42.07 -28.02
N PRO A 25 40.76 42.24 -26.79
CA PRO A 25 42.18 41.96 -26.70
C PRO A 25 42.54 40.99 -25.55
N SER A 26 43.49 40.14 -25.89
CA SER A 26 44.25 39.25 -25.01
C SER A 26 45.15 40.04 -24.06
N LEU A 27 45.07 39.68 -22.78
CA LEU A 27 46.18 39.91 -21.84
C LEU A 27 46.39 38.61 -21.08
N GLY A 28 47.49 37.96 -21.38
CA GLY A 28 48.00 36.81 -20.64
C GLY A 28 48.56 37.25 -19.28
N ALA A 29 48.22 36.51 -18.26
CA ALA A 29 49.01 36.40 -17.04
C ALA A 29 48.87 34.97 -16.56
N CYS A 30 49.97 34.21 -16.65
CA CYS A 30 50.12 32.93 -15.95
C CYS A 30 50.16 33.24 -14.44
N VAL A 31 49.16 32.81 -13.73
CA VAL A 31 49.20 32.62 -12.29
C VAL A 31 48.89 31.15 -12.06
N THR A 32 49.90 30.40 -11.68
CA THR A 32 49.79 29.07 -11.12
C THR A 32 49.35 29.23 -9.67
N ASP A 33 48.05 29.24 -9.42
CA ASP A 33 47.52 29.09 -8.08
C ASP A 33 47.08 27.66 -7.88
N ASP A 34 47.70 27.06 -6.89
CA ASP A 34 47.38 25.81 -6.24
C ASP A 34 45.93 25.90 -5.71
N LEU A 35 44.95 25.47 -6.53
CA LEU A 35 43.57 25.39 -6.11
C LEU A 35 43.42 24.17 -5.21
N GLY A 36 43.62 24.44 -3.90
CA GLY A 36 43.21 23.53 -2.84
C GLY A 36 41.80 23.01 -3.13
N THR A 37 41.63 21.70 -2.97
CA THR A 37 40.32 21.01 -3.06
C THR A 37 39.35 21.68 -2.12
N GLY A 38 38.57 22.63 -2.64
CA GLY A 38 37.41 23.17 -1.96
C GLY A 38 36.43 22.04 -1.65
N PRO A 39 35.59 22.16 -0.60
CA PRO A 39 34.63 21.14 -0.26
C PRO A 39 33.76 20.85 -1.50
N SER A 40 33.75 19.59 -1.93
CA SER A 40 32.88 19.11 -3.01
C SER A 40 31.46 19.53 -2.69
N LEU A 41 30.84 20.25 -3.60
CA LEU A 41 29.40 20.55 -3.50
C LEU A 41 28.66 19.22 -3.28
N PRO A 42 27.70 19.18 -2.36
CA PRO A 42 26.96 17.95 -2.11
C PRO A 42 26.38 17.47 -3.44
N GLU A 43 26.67 16.23 -3.76
CA GLU A 43 26.18 15.56 -4.95
C GLU A 43 24.66 15.74 -4.99
N LYS A 44 24.13 16.27 -6.10
CA LYS A 44 22.70 16.53 -6.25
C LYS A 44 21.99 15.21 -6.08
N GLN A 45 21.33 15.00 -4.94
CA GLN A 45 20.55 13.79 -4.69
C GLN A 45 19.63 13.53 -5.90
N SER A 46 19.67 12.32 -6.41
CA SER A 46 18.80 11.90 -7.49
C SER A 46 17.33 12.14 -7.08
N ALA A 47 16.49 12.58 -8.00
CA ALA A 47 15.06 12.75 -7.73
C ALA A 47 14.42 11.46 -7.20
N LEU A 48 14.97 10.29 -7.52
CA LEU A 48 14.54 8.98 -7.01
C LEU A 48 14.87 8.81 -5.52
N ASP A 49 15.94 9.43 -4.99
CA ASP A 49 16.35 9.26 -3.59
C ASP A 49 15.46 10.02 -2.61
N VAL A 50 14.67 10.98 -3.12
CA VAL A 50 13.72 11.78 -2.33
C VAL A 50 12.30 11.20 -2.36
N MET A 51 12.04 10.21 -3.21
CA MET A 51 10.71 9.60 -3.33
C MET A 51 10.37 8.74 -2.10
N PRO A 52 9.13 8.82 -1.59
CA PRO A 52 8.66 7.93 -0.53
C PRO A 52 8.86 6.46 -0.90
N VAL A 53 9.34 5.67 0.06
CA VAL A 53 9.57 4.23 -0.11
C VAL A 53 8.46 3.45 0.58
N LEU A 54 7.85 2.52 -0.15
CA LEU A 54 6.94 1.51 0.35
C LEU A 54 7.69 0.17 0.41
N LEU A 55 7.74 -0.46 1.57
CA LEU A 55 8.25 -1.82 1.71
C LEU A 55 7.13 -2.80 1.34
N VAL A 56 7.40 -3.70 0.42
CA VAL A 56 6.41 -4.65 -0.07
C VAL A 56 6.85 -6.07 0.22
N ALA A 57 5.97 -6.84 0.85
CA ALA A 57 6.04 -8.28 0.92
C ALA A 57 4.92 -8.84 0.02
N THR A 58 5.26 -9.80 -0.84
CA THR A 58 4.30 -10.33 -1.80
C THR A 58 4.47 -11.82 -2.06
N THR A 59 3.35 -12.50 -2.24
CA THR A 59 3.28 -13.89 -2.71
C THR A 59 2.93 -13.98 -4.20
N ARG A 60 2.85 -12.83 -4.89
CA ARG A 60 2.67 -12.75 -6.34
C ARG A 60 3.94 -13.20 -7.06
N LYS A 61 3.79 -13.77 -8.23
CA LYS A 61 4.91 -14.15 -9.09
C LYS A 61 5.57 -12.89 -9.69
N PRO A 62 6.90 -12.72 -9.54
CA PRO A 62 7.61 -11.59 -10.13
C PRO A 62 7.61 -11.66 -11.66
N VAL A 63 7.55 -10.49 -12.32
CA VAL A 63 7.59 -10.35 -13.78
C VAL A 63 8.95 -9.79 -14.19
N GLY A 64 9.76 -10.62 -14.83
CA GLY A 64 11.10 -10.24 -15.29
C GLY A 64 12.16 -10.26 -14.19
N ASN A 65 13.42 -10.18 -14.61
CA ASN A 65 14.58 -10.00 -13.74
C ASN A 65 15.61 -9.14 -14.51
N PRO A 66 15.80 -7.86 -14.15
CA PRO A 66 15.14 -7.11 -13.06
C PRO A 66 13.64 -6.92 -13.25
N PRO A 67 12.90 -6.65 -12.18
CA PRO A 67 11.46 -6.41 -12.24
C PRO A 67 11.10 -5.23 -13.16
N ARG A 68 10.05 -5.39 -13.96
CA ARG A 68 9.50 -4.35 -14.87
C ARG A 68 7.98 -4.43 -14.88
N PRO A 69 7.28 -3.34 -15.17
CA PRO A 69 5.82 -3.35 -15.19
C PRO A 69 5.26 -4.55 -15.98
N PRO A 70 4.27 -5.25 -15.42
CA PRO A 70 3.55 -5.00 -14.16
C PRO A 70 4.23 -5.52 -12.88
N TYR A 71 5.53 -5.52 -12.74
CA TYR A 71 6.42 -5.94 -11.66
C TYR A 71 6.09 -7.30 -11.03
N PHE A 72 4.84 -7.54 -10.65
CA PHE A 72 4.32 -8.78 -10.11
C PHE A 72 2.95 -9.09 -10.73
N SER A 73 2.78 -10.34 -11.18
CA SER A 73 1.55 -10.80 -11.84
C SER A 73 0.45 -11.17 -10.83
N SER A 74 -0.71 -11.56 -11.34
CA SER A 74 -1.80 -12.16 -10.57
C SER A 74 -1.57 -13.64 -10.23
N ASP A 75 -0.52 -14.27 -10.77
CA ASP A 75 -0.21 -15.67 -10.46
C ASP A 75 0.40 -15.81 -9.07
N ARG A 76 0.21 -16.98 -8.45
CA ARG A 76 0.87 -17.38 -7.22
C ARG A 76 2.37 -17.60 -7.48
N GLY A 77 3.22 -16.95 -6.69
CA GLY A 77 4.67 -17.12 -6.69
C GLY A 77 5.09 -18.42 -6.01
N ARG A 78 6.39 -18.66 -5.87
CA ARG A 78 6.94 -19.86 -5.19
C ARG A 78 7.23 -19.62 -3.70
N GLY A 79 6.70 -18.58 -3.12
CA GLY A 79 6.92 -18.14 -1.74
C GLY A 79 6.89 -16.63 -1.62
N LEU A 80 7.38 -16.13 -0.51
CA LEU A 80 7.43 -14.69 -0.23
C LEU A 80 8.52 -14.02 -1.09
N SER A 81 8.20 -12.84 -1.58
CA SER A 81 9.16 -11.90 -2.17
C SER A 81 9.10 -10.59 -1.41
N PHE A 82 10.26 -9.96 -1.22
CA PHE A 82 10.41 -8.61 -0.71
C PHE A 82 10.73 -7.65 -1.85
N ALA A 83 10.19 -6.44 -1.83
CA ALA A 83 10.54 -5.37 -2.76
C ALA A 83 10.49 -4.00 -2.09
N GLU A 84 11.39 -3.11 -2.50
CA GLU A 84 11.30 -1.68 -2.22
C GLU A 84 10.65 -1.00 -3.42
N VAL A 85 9.56 -0.27 -3.18
CA VAL A 85 8.82 0.45 -4.21
C VAL A 85 8.94 1.94 -3.95
N ARG A 86 9.48 2.68 -4.90
CA ARG A 86 9.52 4.14 -4.86
C ARG A 86 8.28 4.69 -5.50
N LEU A 87 7.60 5.59 -4.77
CA LEU A 87 6.31 6.13 -5.16
C LEU A 87 6.43 7.62 -5.49
N SER A 88 5.81 8.04 -6.58
CA SER A 88 5.61 9.46 -6.89
C SER A 88 4.30 9.94 -6.29
N PRO A 89 4.33 10.94 -5.40
CA PRO A 89 3.11 11.51 -4.85
C PRO A 89 2.34 12.30 -5.92
N PRO A 90 1.02 12.50 -5.73
CA PRO A 90 0.23 13.38 -6.56
C PRO A 90 0.76 14.81 -6.49
N ASP A 91 0.70 15.54 -7.62
CA ASP A 91 1.06 16.96 -7.65
C ASP A 91 0.03 17.78 -6.84
N ARG A 92 0.47 18.36 -5.73
CA ARG A 92 -0.34 19.19 -4.82
C ARG A 92 -0.24 20.69 -5.12
N SER A 93 0.45 21.11 -6.19
CA SER A 93 0.50 22.50 -6.62
C SER A 93 -0.91 23.03 -7.00
N LEU A 94 -1.05 24.37 -7.07
CA LEU A 94 -2.32 24.95 -7.54
C LEU A 94 -2.66 24.53 -8.97
N LEU A 95 -1.65 24.37 -9.84
CA LEU A 95 -1.79 23.85 -11.19
C LEU A 95 -2.12 22.35 -11.17
N GLY A 96 -1.48 21.58 -10.28
CA GLY A 96 -1.77 20.18 -10.04
C GLY A 96 -3.18 19.94 -9.48
N LYS A 97 -3.73 20.85 -8.69
CA LYS A 97 -5.12 20.73 -8.22
C LYS A 97 -6.16 20.84 -9.34
N VAL A 98 -5.89 21.64 -10.36
CA VAL A 98 -6.72 21.71 -11.57
C VAL A 98 -6.50 20.48 -12.44
N SER A 99 -5.26 19.98 -12.52
CA SER A 99 -4.89 18.75 -13.22
C SER A 99 -5.26 17.47 -12.46
N ALA A 100 -5.32 17.50 -11.12
CA ALA A 100 -5.65 16.35 -10.26
C ALA A 100 -7.07 15.82 -10.47
N VAL A 101 -7.97 16.63 -11.03
CA VAL A 101 -9.25 16.16 -11.57
C VAL A 101 -9.03 15.23 -12.76
N ILE A 102 -7.83 15.25 -13.39
CA ILE A 102 -7.51 14.53 -14.63
C ILE A 102 -6.40 13.47 -14.45
N THR A 103 -5.42 13.64 -13.51
CA THR A 103 -4.20 12.80 -13.42
C THR A 103 -3.64 12.53 -12.03
N GLY A 104 -4.33 12.90 -10.96
CA GLY A 104 -3.70 13.16 -9.68
C GLY A 104 -3.70 12.03 -8.66
N ASP A 105 -3.13 10.87 -8.94
CA ASP A 105 -2.92 9.84 -7.94
C ASP A 105 -1.43 9.53 -7.70
N TRP A 106 -1.16 8.74 -6.66
CA TRP A 106 0.13 8.12 -6.46
C TRP A 106 0.47 7.21 -7.63
N THR A 107 1.73 7.15 -8.03
CA THR A 107 2.20 6.25 -9.09
C THR A 107 3.49 5.55 -8.66
N ILE A 108 3.75 4.36 -9.23
CA ILE A 108 5.01 3.66 -9.03
C ILE A 108 6.06 4.31 -9.92
N GLY A 109 7.10 4.89 -9.29
CA GLY A 109 8.25 5.47 -10.00
C GLY A 109 9.30 4.41 -10.34
N ALA A 110 9.62 3.52 -9.39
CA ALA A 110 10.61 2.46 -9.57
C ALA A 110 10.47 1.34 -8.54
N VAL A 111 11.00 0.16 -8.88
CA VAL A 111 11.21 -0.97 -7.97
C VAL A 111 12.70 -1.31 -7.99
N PRO A 112 13.55 -0.58 -7.23
CA PRO A 112 15.00 -0.70 -7.32
C PRO A 112 15.54 -1.99 -6.70
N LYS A 113 14.81 -2.61 -5.78
CA LYS A 113 15.22 -3.82 -5.08
C LYS A 113 14.08 -4.81 -5.02
N SER A 114 14.40 -6.07 -5.30
CA SER A 114 13.49 -7.20 -5.16
C SER A 114 14.28 -8.46 -4.83
N GLU A 115 13.84 -9.19 -3.80
CA GLU A 115 14.39 -10.46 -3.36
C GLU A 115 13.26 -11.47 -3.23
N SER A 116 13.49 -12.73 -3.61
CA SER A 116 12.48 -13.78 -3.54
C SER A 116 13.03 -15.02 -2.85
N GLY A 117 12.19 -15.71 -2.10
CA GLY A 117 12.52 -16.97 -1.43
C GLY A 117 12.88 -16.81 0.05
N PRO A 118 13.60 -17.79 0.62
CA PRO A 118 14.02 -17.74 2.01
C PRO A 118 14.81 -16.47 2.31
N GLY A 119 14.49 -15.77 3.38
CA GLY A 119 15.11 -14.48 3.73
C GLY A 119 14.34 -13.23 3.29
N ALA A 120 13.28 -13.36 2.47
CA ALA A 120 12.49 -12.20 2.06
C ALA A 120 11.76 -11.52 3.24
N ALA A 121 11.30 -12.29 4.22
CA ALA A 121 10.69 -11.77 5.44
C ALA A 121 11.72 -11.00 6.31
N GLU A 122 12.91 -11.56 6.47
CA GLU A 122 14.03 -10.95 7.19
C GLU A 122 14.51 -9.69 6.47
N ALA A 123 14.58 -9.70 5.14
CA ALA A 123 14.95 -8.52 4.35
C ALA A 123 13.97 -7.37 4.56
N PHE A 124 12.65 -7.66 4.61
CA PHE A 124 11.64 -6.67 4.97
C PHE A 124 11.85 -6.14 6.40
N ALA A 125 12.03 -7.05 7.37
CA ALA A 125 12.23 -6.68 8.77
C ALA A 125 13.50 -5.83 8.97
N GLN A 126 14.58 -6.13 8.27
CA GLN A 126 15.81 -5.34 8.26
C GLN A 126 15.59 -3.95 7.65
N ALA A 127 14.88 -3.87 6.51
CA ALA A 127 14.56 -2.60 5.86
C ALA A 127 13.67 -1.69 6.71
N ALA A 128 12.86 -2.26 7.60
CA ALA A 128 12.04 -1.50 8.55
C ALA A 128 12.87 -0.79 9.64
N LEU A 129 14.14 -1.16 9.83
CA LEU A 129 15.08 -0.53 10.77
C LEU A 129 14.55 -0.38 12.20
N GLY A 130 13.67 -1.28 12.63
CA GLY A 130 13.07 -1.28 13.96
C GLY A 130 12.13 -0.12 14.26
N ARG A 131 11.71 0.60 13.27
CA ARG A 131 10.66 1.61 13.40
C ARG A 131 9.28 0.94 13.43
N ASP A 132 8.28 1.66 13.89
CA ASP A 132 6.89 1.24 13.74
C ASP A 132 6.57 1.02 12.26
N VAL A 133 5.88 -0.08 11.97
CA VAL A 133 5.47 -0.45 10.61
C VAL A 133 3.95 -0.37 10.52
N LEU A 134 3.44 0.18 9.43
CA LEU A 134 2.05 0.09 9.01
C LEU A 134 1.96 -0.84 7.80
N ILE A 135 1.39 -2.03 7.97
CA ILE A 135 1.17 -2.98 6.88
C ILE A 135 -0.27 -2.84 6.38
N TYR A 136 -0.41 -2.42 5.13
CA TYR A 136 -1.68 -2.50 4.43
C TYR A 136 -1.85 -3.89 3.78
N VAL A 137 -3.03 -4.48 3.90
CA VAL A 137 -3.41 -5.76 3.28
C VAL A 137 -4.65 -5.51 2.42
N HIS A 138 -4.48 -5.60 1.11
CA HIS A 138 -5.51 -5.22 0.16
C HIS A 138 -6.68 -6.21 0.09
N GLY A 139 -7.76 -5.78 -0.53
CA GLY A 139 -8.97 -6.54 -0.73
C GLY A 139 -9.02 -7.33 -2.04
N TYR A 140 -10.23 -7.72 -2.40
CA TYR A 140 -10.57 -8.38 -3.66
C TYR A 140 -10.29 -7.48 -4.87
N ARG A 141 -9.93 -8.08 -5.99
CA ARG A 141 -9.75 -7.44 -7.31
C ARG A 141 -8.70 -6.34 -7.36
N GLU A 142 -7.62 -6.49 -6.62
CA GLU A 142 -6.51 -5.55 -6.62
C GLU A 142 -5.32 -6.07 -7.45
N SER A 143 -4.76 -5.22 -8.31
CA SER A 143 -3.45 -5.46 -8.94
C SER A 143 -2.32 -5.13 -7.95
N PHE A 144 -1.09 -5.44 -8.33
CA PHE A 144 0.08 -5.01 -7.55
C PHE A 144 0.15 -3.49 -7.45
N GLU A 145 -0.07 -2.82 -8.58
CA GLU A 145 0.00 -1.36 -8.68
C GLU A 145 -1.11 -0.67 -7.89
N SER A 146 -2.36 -1.14 -8.00
CA SER A 146 -3.47 -0.54 -7.26
C SER A 146 -3.32 -0.73 -5.75
N ALA A 147 -2.83 -1.89 -5.31
CA ALA A 147 -2.54 -2.15 -3.90
C ALA A 147 -1.42 -1.24 -3.36
N ALA A 148 -0.36 -0.99 -4.15
CA ALA A 148 0.72 -0.09 -3.77
C ALA A 148 0.24 1.37 -3.66
N VAL A 149 -0.61 1.81 -4.58
CA VAL A 149 -1.25 3.14 -4.54
C VAL A 149 -2.16 3.27 -3.31
N SER A 150 -2.97 2.26 -3.02
CA SER A 150 -3.85 2.24 -1.84
C SER A 150 -3.05 2.30 -0.53
N ALA A 151 -1.93 1.57 -0.43
CA ALA A 151 -1.02 1.63 0.73
C ALA A 151 -0.42 3.04 0.91
N ALA A 152 -0.02 3.69 -0.20
CA ALA A 152 0.50 5.05 -0.17
C ALA A 152 -0.56 6.07 0.27
N ARG A 153 -1.78 5.98 -0.29
CA ARG A 153 -2.91 6.84 0.09
C ARG A 153 -3.25 6.74 1.58
N LEU A 154 -3.30 5.50 2.09
CA LEU A 154 -3.58 5.26 3.51
C LEU A 154 -2.50 5.89 4.39
N SER A 155 -1.24 5.59 4.13
CA SER A 155 -0.12 6.07 4.94
C SER A 155 -0.03 7.60 4.95
N ASP A 156 -0.21 8.23 3.79
CA ASP A 156 -0.24 9.68 3.63
C ASP A 156 -1.47 10.30 4.31
N GLY A 157 -2.66 9.73 4.09
CA GLY A 157 -3.92 10.25 4.65
C GLY A 157 -3.92 10.28 6.18
N ILE A 158 -3.39 9.23 6.83
CA ILE A 158 -3.25 9.21 8.29
C ILE A 158 -1.98 9.89 8.79
N ARG A 159 -1.08 10.32 7.88
CA ARG A 159 0.24 10.90 8.18
C ARG A 159 1.06 9.98 9.08
N PHE A 160 1.22 8.74 8.67
CA PHE A 160 1.96 7.75 9.45
C PHE A 160 3.45 8.10 9.49
N GLY A 161 4.01 8.22 10.69
CA GLY A 161 5.41 8.63 10.88
C GLY A 161 6.42 7.48 10.89
N GLY A 162 5.97 6.24 10.73
CA GLY A 162 6.80 5.03 10.69
C GLY A 162 7.15 4.59 9.26
N VAL A 163 7.30 3.28 9.08
CA VAL A 163 7.55 2.64 7.78
C VAL A 163 6.24 2.21 7.15
N SER A 164 5.99 2.67 5.94
CA SER A 164 4.84 2.23 5.14
C SER A 164 5.15 0.86 4.54
N GLY A 165 4.29 -0.11 4.78
CA GLY A 165 4.37 -1.48 4.31
C GLY A 165 3.12 -1.91 3.54
N LEU A 166 3.30 -2.86 2.66
CA LEU A 166 2.23 -3.53 1.93
C LEU A 166 2.47 -5.04 1.98
N PHE A 167 1.46 -5.80 2.37
CA PHE A 167 1.38 -7.22 2.05
C PHE A 167 0.41 -7.42 0.89
N THR A 168 0.90 -7.92 -0.25
CA THR A 168 0.05 -8.13 -1.43
C THR A 168 0.05 -9.59 -1.87
N TRP A 169 -1.15 -10.16 -1.93
CA TRP A 169 -1.43 -11.52 -2.35
C TRP A 169 -1.94 -11.57 -3.81
N PRO A 170 -1.86 -12.72 -4.52
CA PRO A 170 -2.18 -12.81 -5.94
C PRO A 170 -3.69 -12.80 -6.20
N SER A 171 -4.27 -11.59 -6.24
CA SER A 171 -5.61 -11.35 -6.73
C SER A 171 -5.59 -11.28 -8.25
N ALA A 172 -6.61 -11.88 -8.88
CA ALA A 172 -6.75 -11.90 -10.33
C ALA A 172 -7.06 -10.52 -10.95
N ALA A 173 -7.40 -9.54 -10.13
CA ALA A 173 -7.84 -8.21 -10.55
C ALA A 173 -9.07 -8.22 -11.49
N ALA A 174 -9.86 -9.29 -11.50
CA ALA A 174 -11.01 -9.52 -12.37
C ALA A 174 -12.30 -9.79 -11.57
N THR A 175 -13.45 -9.36 -12.11
CA THR A 175 -14.73 -9.35 -11.38
C THR A 175 -15.35 -10.74 -11.15
N LEU A 176 -14.98 -11.75 -11.93
CA LEU A 176 -15.57 -13.08 -11.84
C LEU A 176 -14.71 -14.09 -11.04
N ASP A 177 -13.53 -13.67 -10.58
CA ASP A 177 -12.56 -14.56 -9.95
C ASP A 177 -12.58 -14.50 -8.41
N TYR A 178 -13.75 -14.25 -7.81
CA TYR A 178 -13.91 -14.14 -6.36
C TYR A 178 -13.37 -15.38 -5.61
N ASN A 179 -13.68 -16.58 -6.09
CA ASN A 179 -13.22 -17.81 -5.45
C ASN A 179 -11.71 -18.00 -5.58
N TYR A 180 -11.14 -17.68 -6.76
CA TYR A 180 -9.69 -17.70 -6.96
C TYR A 180 -8.98 -16.75 -6.00
N ASP A 181 -9.50 -15.53 -5.87
CA ASP A 181 -8.96 -14.52 -4.98
C ASP A 181 -9.02 -14.95 -3.52
N ARG A 182 -10.16 -15.51 -3.08
CA ARG A 182 -10.33 -16.01 -1.73
C ARG A 182 -9.36 -17.15 -1.40
N GLU A 183 -9.19 -18.11 -2.30
CA GLU A 183 -8.20 -19.18 -2.15
C GLU A 183 -6.77 -18.63 -2.17
N SER A 184 -6.46 -17.65 -3.01
CA SER A 184 -5.14 -17.02 -3.09
C SER A 184 -4.81 -16.22 -1.83
N ALA A 185 -5.79 -15.55 -1.24
CA ALA A 185 -5.63 -14.89 0.04
C ALA A 185 -5.28 -15.91 1.14
N LEU A 186 -6.05 -16.99 1.27
CA LEU A 186 -5.80 -18.05 2.25
C LEU A 186 -4.48 -18.80 1.99
N TRP A 187 -4.13 -19.02 0.73
CA TRP A 187 -2.85 -19.62 0.34
C TRP A 187 -1.66 -18.76 0.75
N SER A 188 -1.83 -17.45 0.84
CA SER A 188 -0.78 -16.49 1.23
C SER A 188 -0.62 -16.34 2.75
N ARG A 189 -1.45 -17.02 3.55
CA ARG A 189 -1.51 -16.87 5.01
C ARG A 189 -0.18 -17.21 5.68
N ASP A 190 0.44 -18.33 5.32
CA ASP A 190 1.68 -18.81 5.94
C ASP A 190 2.83 -17.82 5.64
N ALA A 191 2.91 -17.31 4.42
CA ALA A 191 3.90 -16.30 4.04
C ALA A 191 3.69 -14.95 4.75
N PHE A 192 2.44 -14.59 5.06
CA PHE A 192 2.15 -13.40 5.85
C PHE A 192 2.50 -13.62 7.33
N GLU A 193 2.30 -14.81 7.84
CA GLU A 193 2.73 -15.19 9.19
C GLU A 193 4.25 -15.15 9.32
N ASP A 194 5.00 -15.68 8.34
CA ASP A 194 6.46 -15.60 8.30
C ASP A 194 6.95 -14.13 8.37
N LEU A 195 6.32 -13.23 7.61
CA LEU A 195 6.62 -11.79 7.68
C LEU A 195 6.38 -11.22 9.08
N LEU A 196 5.22 -11.50 9.68
CA LEU A 196 4.88 -10.99 11.01
C LEU A 196 5.82 -11.55 12.08
N ARG A 197 6.23 -12.82 11.95
CA ARG A 197 7.20 -13.48 12.83
C ARG A 197 8.58 -12.83 12.71
N ALA A 198 9.07 -12.59 11.50
CA ALA A 198 10.34 -11.92 11.28
C ALA A 198 10.37 -10.49 11.85
N LEU A 199 9.29 -9.73 11.65
CA LEU A 199 9.13 -8.41 12.26
C LEU A 199 9.06 -8.48 13.79
N ALA A 200 8.34 -9.46 14.34
CA ALA A 200 8.23 -9.63 15.79
C ALA A 200 9.56 -10.04 16.44
N ALA A 201 10.38 -10.84 15.76
CA ALA A 201 11.69 -11.26 16.20
C ALA A 201 12.78 -10.18 16.05
N SER A 202 12.51 -9.10 15.30
CA SER A 202 13.48 -8.01 15.10
C SER A 202 13.85 -7.34 16.44
N PRO A 203 15.13 -7.25 16.81
CA PRO A 203 15.57 -6.73 18.12
C PRO A 203 15.28 -5.25 18.30
N SER A 204 15.05 -4.52 17.24
CA SER A 204 14.90 -3.07 17.25
C SER A 204 13.52 -2.56 17.68
N GLY A 205 12.53 -3.39 17.95
CA GLY A 205 11.42 -3.06 18.82
C GLY A 205 10.23 -2.28 18.25
N GLY A 206 10.17 -1.94 16.97
CA GLY A 206 9.03 -1.24 16.37
C GLY A 206 7.72 -2.04 16.43
N ARG A 207 6.58 -1.38 16.52
CA ARG A 207 5.26 -2.01 16.52
C ARG A 207 4.81 -2.34 15.12
N ILE A 208 4.04 -3.41 15.03
CA ILE A 208 3.43 -3.87 13.78
C ILE A 208 1.97 -3.45 13.81
N ASN A 209 1.60 -2.45 13.01
CA ASN A 209 0.23 -2.02 12.84
C ASN A 209 -0.29 -2.57 11.51
N ILE A 210 -1.49 -3.12 11.49
CA ILE A 210 -2.07 -3.75 10.32
C ILE A 210 -3.39 -3.06 9.99
N VAL A 211 -3.57 -2.67 8.73
CA VAL A 211 -4.85 -2.23 8.19
C VAL A 211 -5.19 -3.16 7.03
N ALA A 212 -6.20 -3.97 7.23
CA ALA A 212 -6.67 -4.92 6.23
C ALA A 212 -8.02 -4.49 5.67
N HIS A 213 -8.21 -4.67 4.38
CA HIS A 213 -9.41 -4.28 3.66
C HIS A 213 -10.15 -5.48 3.06
N SER A 214 -11.47 -5.50 3.22
CA SER A 214 -12.35 -6.47 2.53
C SER A 214 -11.88 -7.92 2.72
N MET A 215 -11.60 -8.65 1.64
CA MET A 215 -11.08 -10.02 1.66
C MET A 215 -9.71 -10.13 2.36
N GLY A 216 -8.88 -9.07 2.36
CA GLY A 216 -7.62 -9.03 3.11
C GLY A 216 -7.83 -9.16 4.62
N THR A 217 -9.02 -8.87 5.14
CA THR A 217 -9.36 -9.06 6.55
C THR A 217 -9.46 -10.54 6.93
N LEU A 218 -9.95 -11.39 6.03
CA LEU A 218 -9.95 -12.85 6.20
C LEU A 218 -8.53 -13.38 6.30
N LEU A 219 -7.66 -13.01 5.36
CA LEU A 219 -6.25 -13.34 5.39
C LEU A 219 -5.60 -12.92 6.71
N THR A 220 -5.81 -11.66 7.11
CA THR A 220 -5.22 -11.09 8.32
C THR A 220 -5.69 -11.80 9.59
N LEU A 221 -6.99 -12.06 9.73
CA LEU A 221 -7.52 -12.75 10.90
C LEU A 221 -6.98 -14.17 11.02
N GLU A 222 -6.95 -14.92 9.91
CA GLU A 222 -6.42 -16.29 9.90
C GLU A 222 -4.91 -16.32 10.20
N THR A 223 -4.14 -15.36 9.65
CA THR A 223 -2.72 -15.20 9.95
C THR A 223 -2.46 -14.89 11.43
N LEU A 224 -3.21 -13.96 12.02
CA LEU A 224 -3.06 -13.60 13.44
C LEU A 224 -3.44 -14.75 14.38
N ARG A 225 -4.46 -15.52 14.02
CA ARG A 225 -4.81 -16.76 14.75
C ARG A 225 -3.65 -17.77 14.75
N MET A 226 -2.99 -17.93 13.60
CA MET A 226 -1.87 -18.83 13.44
C MET A 226 -0.65 -18.31 14.20
N LEU A 227 -0.30 -17.04 14.04
CA LEU A 227 0.79 -16.39 14.76
C LEU A 227 0.62 -16.53 16.29
N ARG A 228 -0.61 -16.32 16.81
CA ARG A 228 -0.90 -16.49 18.22
C ARG A 228 -0.72 -17.93 18.68
N ALA A 229 -1.18 -18.90 17.89
CA ALA A 229 -1.09 -20.32 18.24
C ALA A 229 0.36 -20.84 18.22
N GLU A 230 1.17 -20.40 17.27
CA GLU A 230 2.50 -20.92 17.04
C GLU A 230 3.63 -20.13 17.69
N ALA A 231 3.54 -18.78 17.66
CA ALA A 231 4.57 -17.88 18.19
C ALA A 231 4.19 -17.25 19.55
N GLY A 232 2.95 -17.43 20.00
CA GLY A 232 2.47 -17.09 21.33
C GLY A 232 2.43 -15.60 21.65
N GLU A 233 2.44 -15.30 22.97
CA GLU A 233 2.27 -13.94 23.47
C GLU A 233 3.41 -13.00 23.09
N ALA A 234 4.63 -13.50 22.96
CA ALA A 234 5.79 -12.66 22.63
C ALA A 234 5.67 -12.03 21.25
N ALA A 235 5.22 -12.79 20.23
CA ALA A 235 4.99 -12.25 18.90
C ALA A 235 3.76 -11.31 18.90
N MET A 236 2.69 -11.70 19.58
CA MET A 236 1.49 -10.89 19.68
C MET A 236 1.72 -9.56 20.42
N ALA A 237 2.65 -9.50 21.36
CA ALA A 237 3.02 -8.26 22.05
C ALA A 237 3.59 -7.19 21.11
N ARG A 238 4.15 -7.61 19.96
CA ARG A 238 4.68 -6.70 18.92
C ARG A 238 3.57 -6.16 18.00
N ILE A 239 2.40 -6.79 17.98
CA ILE A 239 1.25 -6.28 17.26
C ILE A 239 0.67 -5.09 18.03
N GLY A 240 0.68 -3.90 17.40
CA GLY A 240 0.15 -2.65 17.97
C GLY A 240 -1.35 -2.55 17.76
N ALA A 241 -1.77 -2.21 16.56
CA ALA A 241 -3.18 -2.08 16.18
C ALA A 241 -3.51 -2.95 14.97
N VAL A 242 -4.71 -3.51 14.95
CA VAL A 242 -5.29 -4.23 13.82
C VAL A 242 -6.60 -3.54 13.44
N VAL A 243 -6.66 -2.96 12.25
CA VAL A 243 -7.88 -2.37 11.71
C VAL A 243 -8.40 -3.25 10.59
N LEU A 244 -9.61 -3.74 10.74
CA LEU A 244 -10.31 -4.55 9.76
C LEU A 244 -11.38 -3.68 9.11
N ALA A 245 -11.09 -3.16 7.92
CA ALA A 245 -11.99 -2.25 7.18
C ALA A 245 -12.90 -3.06 6.25
N ALA A 246 -14.20 -2.87 6.37
CA ALA A 246 -15.23 -3.55 5.60
C ALA A 246 -15.02 -5.08 5.51
N PRO A 247 -14.95 -5.83 6.63
CA PRO A 247 -14.57 -7.23 6.61
C PRO A 247 -15.48 -8.09 5.73
N ASP A 248 -14.89 -8.65 4.67
CA ASP A 248 -15.55 -9.61 3.78
C ASP A 248 -15.30 -11.05 4.27
N ILE A 249 -15.81 -11.33 5.45
CA ILE A 249 -15.74 -12.62 6.12
C ILE A 249 -17.18 -12.99 6.54
N ASP A 250 -17.55 -14.24 6.38
CA ASP A 250 -18.79 -14.74 6.99
C ASP A 250 -18.79 -14.47 8.51
N PHE A 251 -19.92 -14.00 9.05
CA PHE A 251 -19.99 -13.53 10.44
C PHE A 251 -19.72 -14.64 11.45
N ASP A 252 -20.16 -15.86 11.20
CA ASP A 252 -19.90 -16.98 12.10
C ASP A 252 -18.42 -17.37 12.08
N LEU A 253 -17.80 -17.37 10.88
CA LEU A 253 -16.37 -17.58 10.72
C LEU A 253 -15.55 -16.47 11.41
N PHE A 254 -15.98 -15.21 11.25
CA PHE A 254 -15.38 -14.06 11.93
C PHE A 254 -15.44 -14.20 13.46
N SER A 255 -16.63 -14.52 14.00
CA SER A 255 -16.86 -14.69 15.44
C SER A 255 -15.97 -15.80 16.02
N ASN A 256 -15.88 -16.94 15.33
CA ASN A 256 -14.98 -18.04 15.70
C ASN A 256 -13.51 -17.62 15.66
N GLY A 257 -13.13 -16.81 14.67
CA GLY A 257 -11.79 -16.26 14.55
C GLY A 257 -11.44 -15.34 15.71
N ILE A 258 -12.31 -14.40 16.02
CA ILE A 258 -12.14 -13.43 17.13
C ILE A 258 -12.06 -14.15 18.47
N ALA A 259 -12.89 -15.17 18.73
CA ALA A 259 -12.84 -15.95 19.96
C ALA A 259 -11.47 -16.60 20.22
N ARG A 260 -10.68 -16.87 19.19
CA ARG A 260 -9.32 -17.42 19.29
C ARG A 260 -8.24 -16.37 19.58
N MET A 261 -8.58 -15.08 19.45
CA MET A 261 -7.62 -13.99 19.72
C MET A 261 -7.39 -13.75 21.22
N GLY A 262 -8.27 -14.24 22.11
CA GLY A 262 -8.13 -14.04 23.54
C GLY A 262 -8.00 -12.56 23.92
N PRO A 263 -7.04 -12.15 24.79
CA PRO A 263 -6.90 -10.76 25.20
C PRO A 263 -6.49 -9.82 24.06
N ASP A 264 -5.91 -10.34 22.97
CA ASP A 264 -5.49 -9.53 21.82
C ASP A 264 -6.66 -9.02 20.98
N VAL A 265 -7.89 -9.48 21.25
CA VAL A 265 -9.11 -8.88 20.67
C VAL A 265 -9.20 -7.38 20.92
N ALA A 266 -8.67 -6.91 22.04
CA ALA A 266 -8.62 -5.48 22.38
C ALA A 266 -7.81 -4.60 21.40
N LYS A 267 -6.92 -5.21 20.61
CA LYS A 267 -6.13 -4.54 19.55
C LYS A 267 -6.92 -4.36 18.25
N ILE A 268 -8.06 -5.06 18.10
CA ILE A 268 -8.83 -5.11 16.85
C ILE A 268 -9.87 -4.00 16.84
N THR A 269 -9.88 -3.23 15.78
CA THR A 269 -10.91 -2.24 15.45
C THR A 269 -11.53 -2.64 14.11
N VAL A 270 -12.85 -2.79 14.07
CA VAL A 270 -13.62 -3.04 12.85
C VAL A 270 -14.19 -1.72 12.36
N ILE A 271 -14.00 -1.40 11.09
CA ILE A 271 -14.74 -0.35 10.40
C ILE A 271 -15.84 -1.05 9.60
N SER A 272 -17.09 -0.87 9.99
CA SER A 272 -18.26 -1.47 9.36
C SER A 272 -19.14 -0.42 8.68
N ALA A 273 -19.88 -0.84 7.66
CA ALA A 273 -20.91 -0.03 7.03
C ALA A 273 -22.08 -0.94 6.61
N THR A 274 -23.23 -0.76 7.23
CA THR A 274 -24.42 -1.61 6.99
C THR A 274 -25.02 -1.41 5.60
N ASN A 275 -24.64 -0.35 4.90
CA ASN A 275 -25.06 0.00 3.54
C ASN A 275 -23.95 -0.21 2.48
N ASP A 276 -23.00 -1.10 2.75
CA ASP A 276 -21.90 -1.41 1.83
C ASP A 276 -22.36 -2.39 0.75
N ARG A 277 -22.53 -1.87 -0.48
CA ARG A 277 -22.98 -2.66 -1.64
C ARG A 277 -21.96 -3.69 -2.13
N ALA A 278 -20.68 -3.48 -1.89
CA ALA A 278 -19.67 -4.47 -2.27
C ALA A 278 -19.79 -5.71 -1.37
N LEU A 279 -20.10 -5.53 -0.09
CA LEU A 279 -20.36 -6.63 0.83
C LEU A 279 -21.69 -7.34 0.54
N GLU A 280 -22.71 -6.61 0.08
CA GLU A 280 -23.96 -7.21 -0.42
C GLU A 280 -23.69 -8.13 -1.62
N LEU A 281 -22.88 -7.66 -2.58
CA LEU A 281 -22.47 -8.47 -3.73
C LEU A 281 -21.65 -9.69 -3.31
N SER A 282 -20.71 -9.51 -2.40
CA SER A 282 -19.90 -10.61 -1.86
C SER A 282 -20.77 -11.65 -1.16
N ALA A 283 -21.78 -11.23 -0.38
CA ALA A 283 -22.74 -12.12 0.26
C ALA A 283 -23.56 -12.92 -0.77
N ALA A 284 -23.91 -12.30 -1.89
CA ALA A 284 -24.61 -12.98 -2.98
C ALA A 284 -23.72 -14.04 -3.68
N LEU A 285 -22.39 -13.80 -3.77
CA LEU A 285 -21.45 -14.73 -4.42
C LEU A 285 -21.03 -15.88 -3.49
N ALA A 286 -20.80 -15.60 -2.22
CA ALA A 286 -20.21 -16.56 -1.28
C ALA A 286 -21.19 -17.11 -0.24
N GLY A 287 -22.40 -16.55 -0.16
CA GLY A 287 -23.41 -16.87 0.86
C GLY A 287 -23.10 -16.22 2.23
N GLY A 288 -24.06 -16.30 3.16
CA GLY A 288 -23.90 -15.84 4.53
C GLY A 288 -23.93 -14.31 4.71
N VAL A 289 -23.83 -13.86 5.95
CA VAL A 289 -23.79 -12.44 6.31
C VAL A 289 -22.35 -12.00 6.46
N ARG A 290 -21.95 -10.90 5.83
CA ARG A 290 -20.58 -10.37 5.93
C ARG A 290 -20.39 -9.58 7.23
N ALA A 291 -19.30 -9.83 7.94
CA ALA A 291 -18.98 -9.19 9.21
C ALA A 291 -18.94 -7.65 9.09
N GLY A 292 -18.47 -7.10 7.95
CA GLY A 292 -18.47 -5.67 7.69
C GLY A 292 -19.84 -5.02 7.52
N ALA A 293 -20.89 -5.81 7.28
CA ALA A 293 -22.28 -5.35 7.13
C ALA A 293 -23.15 -5.65 8.36
N VAL A 294 -22.57 -6.18 9.45
CA VAL A 294 -23.29 -6.51 10.67
C VAL A 294 -23.43 -5.29 11.58
N ASP A 295 -24.54 -5.22 12.32
CA ASP A 295 -24.81 -4.20 13.31
C ASP A 295 -23.67 -4.07 14.32
N ARG A 296 -23.36 -2.83 14.69
CA ARG A 296 -22.33 -2.47 15.66
C ARG A 296 -22.41 -3.28 16.95
N ALA A 297 -23.61 -3.41 17.53
CA ALA A 297 -23.79 -4.10 18.81
C ALA A 297 -23.36 -5.58 18.78
N LYS A 298 -23.61 -6.28 17.64
CA LYS A 298 -23.19 -7.67 17.46
C LYS A 298 -21.68 -7.81 17.37
N LEU A 299 -21.01 -6.87 16.72
CA LEU A 299 -19.53 -6.85 16.64
C LEU A 299 -18.92 -6.52 17.99
N GLU A 300 -19.43 -5.49 18.72
CA GLU A 300 -18.95 -5.11 20.04
C GLU A 300 -19.11 -6.24 21.07
N ALA A 301 -20.16 -7.06 20.94
CA ALA A 301 -20.35 -8.25 21.78
C ALA A 301 -19.22 -9.30 21.65
N LEU A 302 -18.45 -9.27 20.55
CA LEU A 302 -17.27 -10.11 20.35
C LEU A 302 -16.01 -9.53 21.04
N GLY A 303 -16.09 -8.33 21.64
CA GLY A 303 -14.98 -7.64 22.29
C GLY A 303 -14.13 -6.76 21.38
N VAL A 304 -14.43 -6.67 20.08
CA VAL A 304 -13.75 -5.76 19.17
C VAL A 304 -14.27 -4.33 19.34
N ARG A 305 -13.44 -3.34 18.97
CA ARG A 305 -13.89 -1.97 18.82
C ARG A 305 -14.55 -1.79 17.46
N VAL A 306 -15.61 -0.97 17.41
CA VAL A 306 -16.34 -0.74 16.17
C VAL A 306 -16.41 0.74 15.85
N ALA A 307 -16.11 1.09 14.61
CA ALA A 307 -16.41 2.39 14.02
C ALA A 307 -17.42 2.17 12.89
N ASP A 308 -18.61 2.69 13.07
CA ASP A 308 -19.64 2.66 12.04
C ASP A 308 -19.38 3.76 11.02
N ALA A 309 -19.20 3.38 9.78
CA ALA A 309 -18.95 4.27 8.66
C ALA A 309 -20.19 4.46 7.75
N SER A 310 -21.36 3.96 8.14
CA SER A 310 -22.57 4.01 7.33
C SER A 310 -23.00 5.42 6.95
N ASP A 311 -22.75 6.42 7.80
CA ASP A 311 -23.13 7.81 7.60
C ASP A 311 -22.11 8.66 6.80
N TYR A 312 -20.91 8.11 6.53
CA TYR A 312 -19.82 8.86 5.89
C TYR A 312 -19.77 8.74 4.37
N GLY A 313 -20.61 7.90 3.78
CA GLY A 313 -20.62 7.64 2.35
C GLY A 313 -21.74 8.34 1.61
N GLY A 314 -21.40 9.16 0.63
CA GLY A 314 -22.33 9.81 -0.30
C GLY A 314 -22.35 9.22 -1.70
N GLY A 315 -21.99 7.94 -1.90
CA GLY A 315 -21.83 7.35 -3.22
C GLY A 315 -22.38 5.91 -3.33
N LEU A 316 -22.26 5.36 -4.54
CA LEU A 316 -22.70 3.99 -4.86
C LEU A 316 -21.92 2.90 -4.10
N ILE A 317 -20.72 3.20 -3.56
CA ILE A 317 -19.81 2.22 -2.93
C ILE A 317 -19.15 2.89 -1.73
N ASN A 318 -19.51 2.43 -0.53
CA ASN A 318 -18.90 2.88 0.75
C ASN A 318 -17.69 2.02 1.16
N HIS A 319 -17.15 1.25 0.23
CA HIS A 319 -16.19 0.19 0.53
C HIS A 319 -14.78 0.72 0.84
N ASP A 320 -14.39 1.86 0.24
CA ASP A 320 -13.02 2.42 0.32
C ASP A 320 -12.92 3.68 1.21
N LEU A 321 -13.88 3.91 2.09
CA LEU A 321 -13.94 5.14 2.90
C LEU A 321 -12.68 5.37 3.74
N PHE A 322 -12.05 4.32 4.24
CA PHE A 322 -10.82 4.42 5.02
C PHE A 322 -9.62 4.95 4.21
N LEU A 323 -9.67 4.89 2.87
CA LEU A 323 -8.66 5.47 1.98
C LEU A 323 -8.95 6.92 1.59
N THR A 324 -10.21 7.34 1.60
CA THR A 324 -10.65 8.59 0.97
C THR A 324 -11.30 9.58 1.92
N ASN A 325 -11.96 9.11 2.99
CA ASN A 325 -12.67 9.96 3.93
C ASN A 325 -11.78 10.32 5.13
N PRO A 326 -11.49 11.62 5.41
CA PRO A 326 -10.61 12.03 6.50
C PRO A 326 -11.09 11.62 7.90
N GLU A 327 -12.41 11.52 8.13
CA GLU A 327 -12.96 11.12 9.43
C GLU A 327 -12.73 9.63 9.69
N VAL A 328 -12.94 8.80 8.66
CA VAL A 328 -12.65 7.36 8.71
C VAL A 328 -11.14 7.10 8.83
N GLN A 329 -10.31 7.86 8.14
CA GLN A 329 -8.85 7.88 8.34
C GLN A 329 -8.47 8.25 9.76
N GLY A 330 -9.22 9.18 10.37
CA GLY A 330 -9.07 9.53 11.78
C GLY A 330 -9.31 8.34 12.73
N VAL A 331 -10.22 7.41 12.39
CA VAL A 331 -10.41 6.16 13.15
C VAL A 331 -9.16 5.30 13.11
N VAL A 332 -8.60 5.09 11.93
CA VAL A 332 -7.36 4.32 11.75
C VAL A 332 -6.22 4.93 12.57
N LYS A 333 -6.04 6.24 12.46
CA LYS A 333 -5.02 6.99 13.21
C LYS A 333 -5.17 6.82 14.72
N ARG A 334 -6.40 6.94 15.25
CA ARG A 334 -6.68 6.74 16.69
C ARG A 334 -6.45 5.29 17.12
N ALA A 335 -6.76 4.31 16.27
CA ALA A 335 -6.49 2.89 16.59
C ALA A 335 -4.98 2.65 16.75
N ILE A 336 -4.16 3.16 15.84
CA ILE A 336 -2.70 3.06 15.89
C ILE A 336 -2.13 3.78 17.12
N ALA A 337 -2.60 4.99 17.43
CA ALA A 337 -2.14 5.74 18.60
C ALA A 337 -2.43 4.99 19.91
N ARG A 338 -3.61 4.38 20.05
CA ARG A 338 -3.93 3.53 21.22
C ARG A 338 -3.03 2.29 21.31
N GLY A 339 -2.74 1.65 20.19
CA GLY A 339 -1.76 0.55 20.13
C GLY A 339 -0.37 0.98 20.59
N ALA A 340 -0.06 2.27 20.51
CA ALA A 340 1.17 2.87 20.99
C ALA A 340 1.20 3.12 22.53
N GLY A 341 0.08 2.90 23.24
CA GLY A 341 0.02 3.16 24.68
C GLY A 341 -0.03 4.65 25.03
N VAL A 342 -0.46 5.50 24.05
CA VAL A 342 -0.65 6.95 24.21
C VAL A 342 -2.12 7.27 24.27
#